data_3a7db0cbfa4a8a4b6679e1dcea6d7a11
#
_entry.id   3a7db0cbfa4a8a4b6679e1dcea6d7a11
#
_cell.length_a   1.000
_cell.length_b   1.000
_cell.length_c   1.000
_cell.angle_alpha   90.00
_cell.angle_beta   90.00
_cell.angle_gamma   90.00
#
_symmetry.space_group_name_H-M   'P 1'
#
loop_
_entity.id
_entity.type
_entity.pdbx_description
1 polymer ?
#
loop_
_entity_poly.entity_id
_entity_poly.type
_entity_poly.pdbx_seq_one_letter_code
_entity_poly.pdbx_strand_id
1 'polypeptide(L)'
;MFIDQAVDGMTAGKDYISIVSSDNLALGMYIADELAKAIGGTGDVAAMYFANDFYVTNLRYIGFIARLMVKYPNMKLVAVAGHDDPNKGQEVAQALLARYPKITGLYGSWSIPAMGAATAAQVAGRTPKNFKIVCENFDQIVAANLAKGGFIAGISSQRPYDQGVAEATAGSLALIGAPVPTYIVVPPLAVDRQNLPVAYQTIYHIALPGNMMADLKK
;
A
#
# COMPACT_ATOMS: atom_id res chain seq x y z
N MET A 1 4.06 -14.43 -20.14
CA MET A 1 3.68 -13.19 -19.43
C MET A 1 4.06 -13.33 -17.98
N PHE A 2 4.49 -12.26 -17.34
CA PHE A 2 4.74 -12.21 -15.89
C PHE A 2 3.95 -11.07 -15.26
N ILE A 3 3.55 -11.26 -14.00
CA ILE A 3 3.03 -10.18 -13.14
C ILE A 3 4.16 -9.69 -12.24
N ASP A 4 4.30 -8.38 -12.15
CA ASP A 4 5.23 -7.63 -11.31
C ASP A 4 6.71 -7.86 -11.62
N GLN A 5 7.20 -9.10 -11.76
CA GLN A 5 8.61 -9.42 -11.93
C GLN A 5 8.82 -10.63 -12.81
N ALA A 6 9.84 -10.57 -13.67
CA ALA A 6 10.33 -11.76 -14.39
C ALA A 6 11.28 -12.60 -13.52
N VAL A 7 11.51 -13.83 -13.94
CA VAL A 7 12.55 -14.68 -13.36
C VAL A 7 13.92 -14.15 -13.79
N ASP A 8 14.87 -14.15 -12.87
CA ASP A 8 16.24 -13.72 -13.13
C ASP A 8 16.88 -14.50 -14.30
N GLY A 9 17.59 -13.78 -15.15
CA GLY A 9 18.25 -14.34 -16.34
C GLY A 9 17.35 -14.45 -17.57
N MET A 10 16.04 -14.22 -17.46
CA MET A 10 15.14 -14.19 -18.61
C MET A 10 15.17 -12.83 -19.32
N THR A 11 15.02 -12.85 -20.64
CA THR A 11 15.05 -11.64 -21.51
C THR A 11 13.70 -11.41 -22.16
N ALA A 12 13.19 -10.18 -22.04
CA ALA A 12 11.94 -9.76 -22.69
C ALA A 12 12.05 -9.88 -24.22
N GLY A 13 11.00 -10.34 -24.86
CA GLY A 13 10.94 -10.55 -26.31
C GLY A 13 11.62 -11.83 -26.81
N LYS A 14 12.33 -12.55 -25.92
CA LYS A 14 12.96 -13.84 -26.22
C LYS A 14 12.36 -14.96 -25.37
N ASP A 15 12.46 -14.81 -24.04
CA ASP A 15 12.05 -15.86 -23.09
C ASP A 15 10.63 -15.61 -22.56
N TYR A 16 10.16 -14.37 -22.65
CA TYR A 16 8.79 -13.98 -22.33
C TYR A 16 8.35 -12.77 -23.15
N ILE A 17 7.04 -12.54 -23.24
CA ILE A 17 6.45 -11.47 -24.05
C ILE A 17 6.48 -10.14 -23.30
N SER A 18 5.90 -10.09 -22.12
CA SER A 18 5.71 -8.85 -21.35
C SER A 18 5.66 -9.12 -19.86
N ILE A 19 5.95 -8.09 -19.08
CA ILE A 19 5.61 -7.98 -17.66
C ILE A 19 4.47 -6.96 -17.54
N VAL A 20 3.43 -7.30 -16.80
CA VAL A 20 2.40 -6.36 -16.36
C VAL A 20 2.61 -6.09 -14.88
N SER A 21 2.79 -4.84 -14.49
CA SER A 21 3.04 -4.46 -13.10
C SER A 21 2.31 -3.18 -12.73
N SER A 22 2.12 -2.97 -11.44
CA SER A 22 1.83 -1.63 -10.92
C SER A 22 3.11 -0.78 -10.88
N ASP A 23 2.96 0.54 -10.87
CA ASP A 23 4.07 1.43 -10.51
C ASP A 23 4.31 1.33 -9.00
N ASN A 24 5.18 0.39 -8.61
CA ASN A 24 5.46 0.10 -7.20
C ASN A 24 6.20 1.26 -6.49
N LEU A 25 6.99 2.05 -7.23
CA LEU A 25 7.60 3.24 -6.65
C LEU A 25 6.55 4.30 -6.34
N ALA A 26 5.63 4.56 -7.28
CA ALA A 26 4.53 5.49 -7.09
C ALA A 26 3.58 5.04 -5.97
N LEU A 27 3.35 3.73 -5.79
CA LEU A 27 2.60 3.20 -4.65
C LEU A 27 3.17 3.70 -3.32
N GLY A 28 4.47 3.55 -3.12
CA GLY A 28 5.14 4.05 -1.93
C GLY A 28 5.08 5.57 -1.79
N MET A 29 5.25 6.30 -2.90
CA MET A 29 5.14 7.77 -2.90
C MET A 29 3.74 8.24 -2.50
N TYR A 30 2.69 7.62 -3.04
CA TYR A 30 1.30 7.97 -2.72
C TYR A 30 0.98 7.70 -1.25
N ILE A 31 1.50 6.60 -0.69
CA ILE A 31 1.24 6.29 0.72
C ILE A 31 1.94 7.28 1.67
N ALA A 32 3.09 7.84 1.29
CA ALA A 32 3.70 8.94 2.04
C ALA A 32 2.84 10.21 1.98
N ASP A 33 2.24 10.52 0.82
CA ASP A 33 1.32 11.64 0.67
C ASP A 33 0.06 11.44 1.54
N GLU A 34 -0.50 10.22 1.58
CA GLU A 34 -1.66 9.91 2.43
C GLU A 34 -1.33 10.00 3.93
N LEU A 35 -0.14 9.54 4.36
CA LEU A 35 0.29 9.71 5.74
C LEU A 35 0.42 11.17 6.11
N ALA A 36 1.07 11.97 5.25
CA ALA A 36 1.22 13.40 5.45
C ALA A 36 -0.14 14.12 5.57
N LYS A 37 -1.08 13.79 4.68
CA LYS A 37 -2.45 14.29 4.75
C LYS A 37 -3.13 13.94 6.08
N ALA A 38 -2.96 12.70 6.54
CA ALA A 38 -3.62 12.19 7.74
C ALA A 38 -3.10 12.79 9.05
N ILE A 39 -1.79 13.16 9.12
CA ILE A 39 -1.19 13.75 10.34
C ILE A 39 -0.86 15.23 10.22
N GLY A 40 -1.28 15.90 9.13
CA GLY A 40 -1.05 17.34 8.92
C GLY A 40 0.38 17.69 8.50
N GLY A 41 1.13 16.75 7.89
CA GLY A 41 2.45 16.98 7.32
C GLY A 41 3.60 17.20 8.31
N THR A 42 3.38 16.92 9.61
CA THR A 42 4.37 17.11 10.68
C THR A 42 4.24 16.02 11.74
N GLY A 43 5.33 15.73 12.44
CA GLY A 43 5.37 14.79 13.56
C GLY A 43 6.38 13.65 13.38
N ASP A 44 6.52 12.86 14.43
CA ASP A 44 7.36 11.68 14.41
C ASP A 44 6.59 10.51 13.77
N VAL A 45 7.22 9.84 12.81
CA VAL A 45 6.65 8.69 12.10
C VAL A 45 7.58 7.50 12.16
N ALA A 46 7.02 6.31 12.04
CA ALA A 46 7.78 5.08 11.91
C ALA A 46 7.38 4.31 10.65
N ALA A 47 8.23 3.37 10.23
CA ALA A 47 7.94 2.50 9.12
C ALA A 47 8.17 1.03 9.50
N MET A 48 7.23 0.17 9.15
CA MET A 48 7.43 -1.26 9.08
C MET A 48 7.66 -1.64 7.62
N TYR A 49 8.65 -2.48 7.35
CA TYR A 49 8.95 -2.95 6.00
C TYR A 49 9.11 -4.48 5.98
N PHE A 50 8.94 -5.06 4.80
CA PHE A 50 9.19 -6.48 4.62
C PHE A 50 10.69 -6.73 4.50
N ALA A 51 11.25 -7.53 5.39
CA ALA A 51 12.69 -7.70 5.52
C ALA A 51 13.30 -8.67 4.50
N ASN A 52 12.46 -9.52 3.87
CA ASN A 52 12.93 -10.40 2.82
C ASN A 52 13.12 -9.60 1.51
N ASP A 53 14.12 -10.00 0.73
CA ASP A 53 14.40 -9.38 -0.57
C ASP A 53 13.30 -9.73 -1.58
N PHE A 54 12.31 -8.85 -1.68
CA PHE A 54 11.20 -8.97 -2.59
C PHE A 54 11.01 -7.66 -3.37
N TYR A 55 11.20 -7.72 -4.67
CA TYR A 55 11.29 -6.56 -5.57
C TYR A 55 10.19 -5.52 -5.37
N VAL A 56 8.92 -5.95 -5.37
CA VAL A 56 7.78 -5.01 -5.28
C VAL A 56 7.71 -4.29 -3.95
N THR A 57 7.91 -4.99 -2.83
CA THR A 57 7.88 -4.37 -1.49
C THR A 57 9.07 -3.47 -1.24
N ASN A 58 10.24 -3.82 -1.80
CA ASN A 58 11.43 -2.97 -1.75
C ASN A 58 11.19 -1.63 -2.47
N LEU A 59 10.64 -1.66 -3.69
CA LEU A 59 10.34 -0.44 -4.44
C LEU A 59 9.32 0.45 -3.72
N ARG A 60 8.29 -0.14 -3.12
CA ARG A 60 7.28 0.60 -2.35
C ARG A 60 7.89 1.28 -1.14
N TYR A 61 8.70 0.55 -0.38
CA TYR A 61 9.41 1.12 0.78
C TYR A 61 10.35 2.24 0.35
N ILE A 62 11.14 2.06 -0.73
CA ILE A 62 12.01 3.09 -1.28
C ILE A 62 11.19 4.33 -1.69
N GLY A 63 10.07 4.15 -2.38
CA GLY A 63 9.16 5.23 -2.78
C GLY A 63 8.63 6.01 -1.59
N PHE A 64 8.20 5.32 -0.53
CA PHE A 64 7.74 5.93 0.72
C PHE A 64 8.83 6.79 1.35
N ILE A 65 10.01 6.22 1.58
CA ILE A 65 11.13 6.93 2.22
C ILE A 65 11.58 8.14 1.38
N ALA A 66 11.77 7.96 0.08
CA ALA A 66 12.20 9.04 -0.81
C ALA A 66 11.19 10.20 -0.80
N ARG A 67 9.90 9.88 -0.90
CA ARG A 67 8.83 10.91 -0.88
C ARG A 67 8.78 11.64 0.45
N LEU A 68 8.88 10.91 1.56
CA LEU A 68 8.90 11.47 2.91
C LEU A 68 10.04 12.47 3.06
N MET A 69 11.27 12.07 2.70
CA MET A 69 12.47 12.90 2.86
C MET A 69 12.43 14.16 1.99
N VAL A 70 11.95 14.05 0.74
CA VAL A 70 11.99 15.16 -0.21
C VAL A 70 10.81 16.13 0.01
N LYS A 71 9.62 15.62 0.22
CA LYS A 71 8.40 16.46 0.24
C LYS A 71 7.94 16.86 1.64
N TYR A 72 8.25 16.05 2.66
CA TYR A 72 7.73 16.23 4.01
C TYR A 72 8.82 16.32 5.08
N PRO A 73 9.73 17.31 5.01
CA PRO A 73 10.89 17.42 5.91
C PRO A 73 10.50 17.61 7.39
N ASN A 74 9.26 18.01 7.67
CA ASN A 74 8.74 18.16 9.03
C ASN A 74 8.17 16.85 9.60
N MET A 75 8.07 15.80 8.81
CA MET A 75 7.75 14.44 9.25
C MET A 75 9.06 13.69 9.48
N LYS A 76 9.38 13.44 10.75
CA LYS A 76 10.66 12.80 11.12
C LYS A 76 10.49 11.29 11.18
N LEU A 77 11.19 10.57 10.32
CA LEU A 77 11.28 9.11 10.41
C LEU A 77 12.20 8.74 11.57
N VAL A 78 11.60 8.44 12.72
CA VAL A 78 12.36 8.18 13.97
C VAL A 78 12.67 6.71 14.19
N ALA A 79 11.97 5.81 13.48
CA ALA A 79 12.19 4.37 13.61
C ALA A 79 11.79 3.64 12.33
N VAL A 80 12.54 2.56 12.09
CA VAL A 80 12.25 1.58 11.03
C VAL A 80 12.38 0.19 11.62
N ALA A 81 11.45 -0.71 11.33
CA ALA A 81 11.51 -2.10 11.78
C ALA A 81 11.06 -3.07 10.68
N GLY A 82 11.86 -4.11 10.46
CA GLY A 82 11.56 -5.15 9.49
C GLY A 82 10.71 -6.27 10.10
N HIS A 83 9.88 -6.90 9.28
CA HIS A 83 9.23 -8.18 9.57
C HIS A 83 9.46 -9.15 8.39
N ASP A 84 9.66 -10.41 8.70
CA ASP A 84 9.87 -11.51 7.75
C ASP A 84 8.60 -12.34 7.55
N ASP A 85 7.60 -12.16 8.43
CA ASP A 85 6.28 -12.76 8.40
C ASP A 85 5.22 -11.66 8.56
N PRO A 86 4.23 -11.57 7.68
CA PRO A 86 3.15 -10.58 7.79
C PRO A 86 2.37 -10.67 9.11
N ASN A 87 2.28 -11.84 9.72
CA ASN A 87 1.58 -12.03 10.99
C ASN A 87 2.32 -11.43 12.20
N LYS A 88 3.62 -11.13 12.06
CA LYS A 88 4.41 -10.43 13.09
C LYS A 88 4.16 -8.92 13.15
N GLY A 89 3.31 -8.38 12.28
CA GLY A 89 3.03 -6.93 12.23
C GLY A 89 2.56 -6.35 13.56
N GLN A 90 1.79 -7.10 14.35
CA GLN A 90 1.37 -6.67 15.69
C GLN A 90 2.55 -6.58 16.66
N GLU A 91 3.39 -7.60 16.71
CA GLU A 91 4.57 -7.65 17.60
C GLU A 91 5.55 -6.52 17.30
N VAL A 92 5.86 -6.33 16.00
CA VAL A 92 6.77 -5.26 15.54
C VAL A 92 6.20 -3.88 15.89
N ALA A 93 4.91 -3.66 15.67
CA ALA A 93 4.27 -2.40 16.01
C ALA A 93 4.22 -2.15 17.53
N GLN A 94 4.01 -3.19 18.36
CA GLN A 94 4.08 -3.06 19.82
C GLN A 94 5.47 -2.60 20.28
N ALA A 95 6.52 -3.18 19.73
CA ALA A 95 7.91 -2.78 20.05
C ALA A 95 8.18 -1.33 19.63
N LEU A 96 7.74 -0.93 18.44
CA LEU A 96 7.86 0.46 17.97
C LEU A 96 7.12 1.46 18.88
N LEU A 97 5.86 1.18 19.23
CA LEU A 97 5.04 2.04 20.07
C LEU A 97 5.58 2.16 21.50
N ALA A 98 6.14 1.08 22.05
CA ALA A 98 6.75 1.09 23.38
C ALA A 98 8.04 1.93 23.40
N ARG A 99 8.89 1.79 22.38
CA ARG A 99 10.18 2.49 22.31
C ARG A 99 10.06 3.94 21.86
N TYR A 100 9.07 4.26 21.02
CA TYR A 100 8.85 5.57 20.45
C TYR A 100 7.42 6.08 20.74
N PRO A 101 7.11 6.40 22.00
CA PRO A 101 5.73 6.73 22.42
C PRO A 101 5.18 8.03 21.80
N LYS A 102 6.01 8.82 21.12
CA LYS A 102 5.59 10.09 20.49
C LYS A 102 5.23 9.97 19.02
N ILE A 103 5.41 8.79 18.39
CA ILE A 103 5.03 8.63 16.98
C ILE A 103 3.55 8.86 16.79
N THR A 104 3.22 9.60 15.72
CA THR A 104 1.85 9.95 15.34
C THR A 104 1.39 9.25 14.08
N GLY A 105 2.33 8.68 13.33
CA GLY A 105 2.07 8.00 12.08
C GLY A 105 2.93 6.76 11.87
N LEU A 106 2.36 5.76 11.18
CA LEU A 106 3.04 4.52 10.85
C LEU A 106 2.75 4.09 9.41
N TYR A 107 3.80 3.80 8.66
CA TYR A 107 3.72 3.01 7.45
C TYR A 107 3.72 1.53 7.83
N GLY A 108 2.62 0.82 7.53
CA GLY A 108 2.36 -0.54 7.98
C GLY A 108 2.61 -1.61 6.91
N SER A 109 3.44 -1.35 5.89
CA SER A 109 3.60 -2.20 4.72
C SER A 109 2.25 -2.42 4.00
N TRP A 110 1.74 -3.65 3.95
CA TRP A 110 0.43 -3.94 3.36
C TRP A 110 -0.62 -4.27 4.43
N SER A 111 -1.80 -4.70 4.00
CA SER A 111 -3.01 -4.86 4.83
C SER A 111 -2.82 -5.70 6.09
N ILE A 112 -2.20 -6.89 6.01
CA ILE A 112 -2.08 -7.80 7.17
C ILE A 112 -1.22 -7.21 8.28
N PRO A 113 0.05 -6.81 8.05
CA PRO A 113 0.85 -6.18 9.09
C PRO A 113 0.28 -4.83 9.57
N ALA A 114 -0.38 -4.06 8.69
CA ALA A 114 -1.03 -2.81 9.09
C ALA A 114 -2.21 -3.04 10.03
N MET A 115 -3.01 -4.08 9.83
CA MET A 115 -4.09 -4.44 10.77
C MET A 115 -3.54 -4.98 12.08
N GLY A 116 -2.43 -5.70 12.06
CA GLY A 116 -1.68 -6.05 13.27
C GLY A 116 -1.22 -4.81 14.05
N ALA A 117 -0.69 -3.81 13.33
CA ALA A 117 -0.31 -2.54 13.92
C ALA A 117 -1.51 -1.75 14.49
N ALA A 118 -2.68 -1.81 13.85
CA ALA A 118 -3.90 -1.22 14.40
C ALA A 118 -4.32 -1.85 15.74
N THR A 119 -4.19 -3.18 15.84
CA THR A 119 -4.41 -3.90 17.10
C THR A 119 -3.41 -3.50 18.16
N ALA A 120 -2.11 -3.42 17.81
CA ALA A 120 -1.06 -2.96 18.71
C ALA A 120 -1.31 -1.53 19.23
N ALA A 121 -1.73 -0.63 18.34
CA ALA A 121 -2.08 0.74 18.69
C ALA A 121 -3.24 0.82 19.68
N GLN A 122 -4.29 0.02 19.46
CA GLN A 122 -5.42 -0.08 20.38
C GLN A 122 -5.00 -0.58 21.77
N VAL A 123 -4.18 -1.64 21.83
CA VAL A 123 -3.64 -2.18 23.09
C VAL A 123 -2.75 -1.16 23.81
N ALA A 124 -2.00 -0.34 23.07
CA ALA A 124 -1.19 0.76 23.61
C ALA A 124 -2.00 2.01 24.02
N GLY A 125 -3.34 1.94 24.01
CA GLY A 125 -4.22 3.05 24.37
C GLY A 125 -4.25 4.20 23.35
N ARG A 126 -3.79 3.97 22.12
CA ARG A 126 -3.90 4.95 21.05
C ARG A 126 -5.33 5.01 20.51
N THR A 127 -5.62 6.11 19.87
CA THR A 127 -6.91 6.34 19.20
C THR A 127 -6.68 6.79 17.75
N PRO A 128 -7.66 6.63 16.86
CA PRO A 128 -7.57 7.14 15.50
C PRO A 128 -7.41 8.68 15.42
N LYS A 129 -7.61 9.41 16.52
CA LYS A 129 -7.39 10.87 16.56
C LYS A 129 -5.91 11.24 16.73
N ASN A 130 -5.14 10.43 17.44
CA ASN A 130 -3.75 10.75 17.82
C ASN A 130 -2.69 9.83 17.15
N PHE A 131 -3.13 8.82 16.40
CA PHE A 131 -2.23 7.91 15.70
C PHE A 131 -2.87 7.41 14.41
N LYS A 132 -2.13 7.47 13.31
CA LYS A 132 -2.57 7.10 11.98
C LYS A 132 -1.69 6.01 11.38
N ILE A 133 -2.30 5.09 10.67
CA ILE A 133 -1.62 4.04 9.94
C ILE A 133 -1.98 4.17 8.46
N VAL A 134 -1.00 4.02 7.60
CA VAL A 134 -1.18 3.90 6.16
C VAL A 134 -0.56 2.60 5.67
N CYS A 135 -1.13 2.02 4.63
CA CYS A 135 -0.64 0.76 4.08
C CYS A 135 -0.91 0.65 2.59
N GLU A 136 -0.30 -0.34 1.99
CA GLU A 136 -0.56 -0.74 0.62
C GLU A 136 -1.55 -1.91 0.59
N ASN A 137 -2.03 -2.23 -0.60
CA ASN A 137 -3.06 -3.22 -0.90
C ASN A 137 -4.43 -2.90 -0.30
N PHE A 138 -5.41 -2.88 -1.17
CA PHE A 138 -6.78 -2.48 -0.84
C PHE A 138 -7.66 -3.72 -0.59
N ASP A 139 -7.41 -4.40 0.55
CA ASP A 139 -8.22 -5.53 0.98
C ASP A 139 -9.47 -5.06 1.73
N GLN A 140 -10.49 -5.91 1.80
CA GLN A 140 -11.76 -5.59 2.47
C GLN A 140 -11.57 -5.19 3.94
N ILE A 141 -10.60 -5.79 4.64
CA ILE A 141 -10.36 -5.51 6.07
C ILE A 141 -9.85 -4.09 6.30
N VAL A 142 -8.91 -3.62 5.48
CA VAL A 142 -8.41 -2.24 5.59
C VAL A 142 -9.43 -1.23 5.05
N ALA A 143 -10.18 -1.57 4.01
CA ALA A 143 -11.28 -0.75 3.51
C ALA A 143 -12.37 -0.55 4.57
N ALA A 144 -12.75 -1.61 5.28
CA ALA A 144 -13.72 -1.53 6.37
C ALA A 144 -13.20 -0.71 7.56
N ASN A 145 -11.91 -0.84 7.90
CA ASN A 145 -11.28 -0.02 8.95
C ASN A 145 -11.27 1.47 8.57
N LEU A 146 -10.91 1.77 7.31
CA LEU A 146 -10.93 3.12 6.77
C LEU A 146 -12.35 3.72 6.76
N ALA A 147 -13.36 2.96 6.31
CA ALA A 147 -14.77 3.39 6.29
C ALA A 147 -15.28 3.76 7.69
N LYS A 148 -14.90 3.00 8.71
CA LYS A 148 -15.25 3.26 10.13
C LYS A 148 -14.52 4.43 10.76
N GLY A 149 -13.56 5.04 10.07
CA GLY A 149 -12.69 6.04 10.68
C GLY A 149 -11.74 5.46 11.72
N GLY A 150 -11.28 4.22 11.51
CA GLY A 150 -10.33 3.52 12.36
C GLY A 150 -8.90 4.06 12.24
N PHE A 151 -7.91 3.24 12.60
CA PHE A 151 -6.50 3.64 12.55
C PHE A 151 -5.96 3.78 11.11
N ILE A 152 -6.50 2.98 10.16
CA ILE A 152 -6.14 3.10 8.74
C ILE A 152 -6.69 4.43 8.23
N ALA A 153 -5.79 5.30 7.78
CA ALA A 153 -6.13 6.65 7.33
C ALA A 153 -5.93 6.85 5.81
N GLY A 154 -5.13 6.01 5.20
CA GLY A 154 -4.88 6.02 3.76
C GLY A 154 -4.35 4.68 3.27
N ILE A 155 -4.63 4.37 2.03
CA ILE A 155 -4.22 3.14 1.37
C ILE A 155 -3.71 3.51 -0.02
N SER A 156 -2.62 2.90 -0.45
CA SER A 156 -2.19 2.94 -1.85
C SER A 156 -2.44 1.58 -2.48
N SER A 157 -3.20 1.54 -3.56
CA SER A 157 -3.68 0.29 -4.13
C SER A 157 -3.16 0.02 -5.52
N GLN A 158 -2.72 -1.20 -5.75
CA GLN A 158 -2.68 -1.78 -7.08
C GLN A 158 -4.12 -1.88 -7.63
N ARG A 159 -4.22 -2.11 -8.93
CA ARG A 159 -5.48 -2.35 -9.64
C ARG A 159 -5.44 -3.74 -10.27
N PRO A 160 -5.62 -4.81 -9.48
CA PRO A 160 -5.39 -6.18 -9.92
C PRO A 160 -6.34 -6.62 -11.06
N TYR A 161 -7.57 -6.11 -11.08
CA TYR A 161 -8.48 -6.35 -12.19
C TYR A 161 -7.90 -5.80 -13.50
N ASP A 162 -7.46 -4.54 -13.50
CA ASP A 162 -6.90 -3.89 -14.70
C ASP A 162 -5.57 -4.52 -15.11
N GLN A 163 -4.75 -4.98 -14.15
CA GLN A 163 -3.55 -5.76 -14.45
C GLN A 163 -3.90 -7.05 -15.18
N GLY A 164 -4.91 -7.79 -14.72
CA GLY A 164 -5.41 -9.00 -15.38
C GLY A 164 -5.95 -8.74 -16.78
N VAL A 165 -6.70 -7.64 -16.97
CA VAL A 165 -7.19 -7.23 -18.30
C VAL A 165 -6.03 -6.88 -19.23
N ALA A 166 -5.04 -6.12 -18.75
CA ALA A 166 -3.86 -5.76 -19.52
C ALA A 166 -3.05 -7.01 -19.92
N GLU A 167 -2.90 -7.96 -19.01
CA GLU A 167 -2.18 -9.22 -19.24
C GLU A 167 -2.90 -10.10 -20.27
N ALA A 168 -4.22 -10.29 -20.12
CA ALA A 168 -5.03 -11.04 -21.08
C ALA A 168 -5.02 -10.39 -22.47
N THR A 169 -5.09 -9.07 -22.53
CA THR A 169 -5.03 -8.32 -23.79
C THR A 169 -3.67 -8.48 -24.47
N ALA A 170 -2.58 -8.28 -23.73
CA ALA A 170 -1.23 -8.43 -24.25
C ALA A 170 -0.96 -9.86 -24.71
N GLY A 171 -1.39 -10.87 -23.94
CA GLY A 171 -1.28 -12.27 -24.32
C GLY A 171 -2.04 -12.61 -25.59
N SER A 172 -3.27 -12.10 -25.72
CA SER A 172 -4.10 -12.32 -26.93
C SER A 172 -3.48 -11.67 -28.16
N LEU A 173 -2.97 -10.44 -28.06
CA LEU A 173 -2.27 -9.76 -29.15
C LEU A 173 -1.02 -10.54 -29.59
N ALA A 174 -0.25 -11.04 -28.64
CA ALA A 174 0.94 -11.85 -28.96
C ALA A 174 0.60 -13.15 -29.69
N LEU A 175 -0.50 -13.82 -29.34
CA LEU A 175 -0.93 -15.07 -30.00
C LEU A 175 -1.30 -14.87 -31.48
N ILE A 176 -1.74 -13.68 -31.88
CA ILE A 176 -2.02 -13.33 -33.28
C ILE A 176 -0.83 -12.65 -33.98
N GLY A 177 0.35 -12.62 -33.34
CA GLY A 177 1.55 -12.01 -33.91
C GLY A 177 1.58 -10.49 -33.92
N ALA A 178 0.66 -9.84 -33.18
CA ALA A 178 0.65 -8.38 -33.05
C ALA A 178 1.75 -7.92 -32.07
N PRO A 179 2.33 -6.72 -32.25
CA PRO A 179 3.36 -6.19 -31.36
C PRO A 179 2.81 -5.92 -29.96
N VAL A 180 3.56 -6.32 -28.94
CA VAL A 180 3.23 -6.10 -27.52
C VAL A 180 4.42 -5.42 -26.84
N PRO A 181 4.18 -4.38 -26.02
CA PRO A 181 5.23 -3.80 -25.19
C PRO A 181 5.82 -4.84 -24.24
N THR A 182 7.12 -4.80 -24.01
CA THR A 182 7.80 -5.73 -23.10
C THR A 182 7.53 -5.44 -21.62
N TYR A 183 7.01 -4.25 -21.31
CA TYR A 183 6.61 -3.83 -19.96
C TYR A 183 5.35 -2.94 -20.02
N ILE A 184 4.35 -3.30 -19.25
CA ILE A 184 3.05 -2.59 -19.17
C ILE A 184 2.83 -2.18 -17.72
N VAL A 185 2.66 -0.87 -17.49
CA VAL A 185 2.41 -0.33 -16.17
C VAL A 185 0.94 0.02 -16.01
N VAL A 186 0.31 -0.50 -14.96
CA VAL A 186 -1.02 -0.11 -14.53
C VAL A 186 -0.87 0.90 -13.38
N PRO A 187 -1.35 2.16 -13.56
CA PRO A 187 -1.22 3.18 -12.53
C PRO A 187 -1.90 2.78 -11.22
N PRO A 188 -1.25 3.00 -10.06
CA PRO A 188 -1.87 2.77 -8.76
C PRO A 188 -2.88 3.86 -8.42
N LEU A 189 -3.63 3.63 -7.34
CA LEU A 189 -4.64 4.56 -6.84
C LEU A 189 -4.42 4.84 -5.35
N ALA A 190 -4.35 6.14 -4.98
CA ALA A 190 -4.39 6.57 -3.59
C ALA A 190 -5.85 6.59 -3.10
N VAL A 191 -6.08 6.03 -1.92
CA VAL A 191 -7.40 5.85 -1.34
C VAL A 191 -7.44 6.41 0.07
N ASP A 192 -8.37 7.29 0.31
CA ASP A 192 -8.74 7.77 1.64
C ASP A 192 -10.25 7.61 1.89
N ARG A 193 -10.71 8.07 3.05
CA ARG A 193 -12.13 7.96 3.40
C ARG A 193 -13.04 8.75 2.44
N GLN A 194 -12.55 9.84 1.84
CA GLN A 194 -13.35 10.72 0.98
C GLN A 194 -13.62 10.09 -0.38
N ASN A 195 -12.61 9.42 -0.96
CA ASN A 195 -12.74 8.80 -2.28
C ASN A 195 -13.05 7.29 -2.23
N LEU A 196 -13.20 6.70 -1.03
CA LEU A 196 -13.38 5.26 -0.84
C LEU A 196 -14.45 4.63 -1.74
N PRO A 197 -15.66 5.20 -1.94
CA PRO A 197 -16.66 4.58 -2.81
C PRO A 197 -16.22 4.50 -4.27
N VAL A 198 -15.62 5.58 -4.78
CA VAL A 198 -15.13 5.66 -6.16
C VAL A 198 -13.92 4.74 -6.34
N ALA A 199 -12.99 4.75 -5.39
CA ALA A 199 -11.82 3.89 -5.39
C ALA A 199 -12.19 2.40 -5.37
N TYR A 200 -13.16 2.02 -4.54
CA TYR A 200 -13.65 0.64 -4.47
C TYR A 200 -14.22 0.18 -5.82
N GLN A 201 -15.04 1.02 -6.45
CA GLN A 201 -15.57 0.74 -7.78
C GLN A 201 -14.48 0.67 -8.86
N THR A 202 -13.48 1.53 -8.78
CA THR A 202 -12.37 1.55 -9.75
C THR A 202 -11.50 0.30 -9.62
N ILE A 203 -11.25 -0.18 -8.39
CA ILE A 203 -10.33 -1.30 -8.14
C ILE A 203 -11.01 -2.65 -8.35
N TYR A 204 -12.27 -2.79 -7.88
CA TYR A 204 -13.01 -4.06 -7.91
C TYR A 204 -14.08 -4.15 -8.98
N HIS A 205 -14.40 -3.05 -9.69
CA HIS A 205 -15.48 -2.95 -10.66
C HIS A 205 -16.87 -3.29 -10.11
N ILE A 206 -17.03 -3.17 -8.79
CA ILE A 206 -18.31 -3.33 -8.07
C ILE A 206 -18.52 -2.18 -7.09
N ALA A 207 -19.77 -1.94 -6.70
CA ALA A 207 -20.08 -0.90 -5.72
C ALA A 207 -19.53 -1.22 -4.33
N LEU A 208 -19.22 -0.17 -3.56
CA LEU A 208 -18.82 -0.31 -2.16
C LEU A 208 -19.95 -1.02 -1.37
N PRO A 209 -19.63 -2.06 -0.55
CA PRO A 209 -20.62 -2.76 0.27
C PRO A 209 -21.44 -1.83 1.17
N GLY A 210 -22.74 -2.10 1.31
CA GLY A 210 -23.69 -1.24 2.00
C GLY A 210 -23.33 -0.97 3.47
N ASN A 211 -22.72 -1.92 4.16
CA ASN A 211 -22.23 -1.74 5.54
C ASN A 211 -21.08 -0.71 5.61
N MET A 212 -20.14 -0.74 4.67
CA MET A 212 -19.06 0.26 4.59
C MET A 212 -19.60 1.63 4.18
N MET A 213 -20.58 1.67 3.27
CA MET A 213 -21.27 2.92 2.89
C MET A 213 -22.02 3.53 4.09
N ALA A 214 -22.61 2.73 4.94
CA ALA A 214 -23.28 3.19 6.18
C ALA A 214 -22.24 3.76 7.18
N ASP A 215 -21.07 3.15 7.30
CA ASP A 215 -20.00 3.63 8.20
C ASP A 215 -19.39 4.96 7.74
N LEU A 216 -19.36 5.23 6.43
CA LEU A 216 -18.91 6.53 5.89
C LEU A 216 -19.81 7.70 6.29
N LYS A 217 -21.08 7.44 6.59
CA LYS A 217 -22.07 8.47 6.93
C LYS A 217 -22.06 8.86 8.44
N LYS A 218 -21.32 8.13 9.25
CA LYS A 218 -21.10 8.42 10.68
C LYS A 218 -19.90 9.35 10.88
#